data_032f899419e448a9a4439157968b8d66
#
_entry.id   032f899419e448a9a4439157968b8d66
#
_cell.length_a   1.000
_cell.length_b   1.000
_cell.length_c   1.000
_cell.angle_alpha   90.00
_cell.angle_beta   90.00
_cell.angle_gamma   90.00
#
_symmetry.space_group_name_H-M   'P 1'
#
loop_
_entity.id
_entity.type
_entity.pdbx_description
1 polymer ?
#
loop_
_entity_poly.entity_id
_entity_poly.type
_entity_poly.pdbx_seq_one_letter_code
_entity_poly.pdbx_strand_id
1 'polypeptide(L)'
;MVILYSTPLTSVKHLIERVLELQDDETQSPTVPEVEEVPDLENLLKSLQPKIRVFGCGGCGSNTVARLEQEGLFDDEYVKGMAVNTDAQHLLRVNVENKVLIGRSARGRGAGGDPEKGEQAAYESERVLKTEVEECDLAFITAGLGGGTGTGSAHVVARLAKASEALTIAVVSYPFVSEGAVRRQNAEWGLERLREVCLSLIHISEPTRLGMMSYAVFCL
;
A
#
# COMPACT_ATOMS: atom_id res chain seq x y z
N MET A 1 26.94 5.23 -27.27
CA MET A 1 28.01 4.42 -27.93
C MET A 1 27.83 2.99 -27.41
N VAL A 2 27.12 2.17 -28.18
CA VAL A 2 26.81 0.77 -27.84
C VAL A 2 27.92 -0.08 -28.45
N ILE A 3 28.66 -0.79 -27.61
CA ILE A 3 29.68 -1.72 -28.07
C ILE A 3 29.03 -3.10 -28.22
N LEU A 4 28.80 -3.50 -29.47
CA LEU A 4 28.39 -4.86 -29.82
C LEU A 4 29.63 -5.74 -29.89
N TYR A 5 29.73 -6.71 -28.97
CA TYR A 5 30.71 -7.79 -29.07
C TYR A 5 30.16 -8.84 -30.06
N SER A 6 30.78 -8.92 -31.23
CA SER A 6 30.55 -9.99 -32.18
C SER A 6 31.38 -11.21 -31.75
N THR A 7 30.73 -12.28 -31.31
CA THR A 7 31.36 -13.59 -31.13
C THR A 7 31.56 -14.23 -32.52
N PRO A 8 32.78 -14.79 -32.82
CA PRO A 8 33.04 -15.35 -34.13
C PRO A 8 32.23 -16.64 -34.37
N LEU A 9 31.64 -16.74 -35.56
CA LEU A 9 30.82 -17.84 -36.05
C LEU A 9 31.48 -19.24 -36.01
N THR A 10 32.76 -19.30 -35.79
CA THR A 10 33.56 -20.55 -35.67
C THR A 10 33.26 -21.36 -34.43
N SER A 11 32.77 -20.74 -33.37
CA SER A 11 32.43 -21.42 -32.09
C SER A 11 31.12 -22.24 -32.17
N VAL A 12 30.19 -21.84 -33.01
CA VAL A 12 28.88 -22.50 -33.12
C VAL A 12 28.96 -23.79 -33.93
N LYS A 13 29.80 -23.84 -34.97
CA LYS A 13 29.99 -25.07 -35.77
C LYS A 13 30.61 -26.18 -34.91
N HIS A 14 31.61 -25.89 -34.10
CA HIS A 14 32.26 -26.86 -33.24
C HIS A 14 31.33 -27.40 -32.14
N LEU A 15 30.35 -26.62 -31.70
CA LEU A 15 29.33 -27.04 -30.75
C LEU A 15 28.31 -27.98 -31.40
N ILE A 16 27.93 -27.70 -32.65
CA ILE A 16 26.99 -28.53 -33.42
C ILE A 16 27.59 -29.88 -33.79
N GLU A 17 28.88 -29.91 -34.21
CA GLU A 17 29.57 -31.16 -34.51
C GLU A 17 29.70 -32.03 -33.25
N ARG A 18 29.98 -31.41 -32.08
CA ARG A 18 30.11 -32.15 -30.82
C ARG A 18 28.79 -32.69 -30.29
N VAL A 19 27.67 -32.03 -30.59
CA VAL A 19 26.33 -32.53 -30.26
C VAL A 19 25.88 -33.67 -31.21
N LEU A 20 26.34 -33.65 -32.47
CA LEU A 20 26.04 -34.70 -33.42
C LEU A 20 26.87 -35.98 -33.15
N GLU A 21 28.10 -35.83 -32.67
CA GLU A 21 28.94 -36.98 -32.27
C GLU A 21 28.43 -37.69 -31.00
N LEU A 22 27.57 -37.05 -30.17
CA LEU A 22 26.96 -37.63 -28.99
C LEU A 22 25.68 -38.41 -29.28
N GLN A 23 25.19 -38.45 -30.52
CA GLN A 23 23.95 -39.16 -30.90
C GLN A 23 24.15 -40.62 -31.35
N ASP A 24 25.42 -41.11 -31.50
CA ASP A 24 25.70 -42.46 -31.95
C ASP A 24 26.01 -43.49 -30.85
N ASP A 25 25.86 -43.14 -29.57
CA ASP A 25 25.99 -44.08 -28.44
C ASP A 25 24.62 -44.53 -27.95
N GLU A 26 23.99 -45.41 -28.76
CA GLU A 26 22.83 -46.20 -28.30
C GLU A 26 23.30 -47.18 -27.23
N THR A 27 22.94 -46.90 -25.99
CA THR A 27 22.53 -47.82 -24.93
C THR A 27 22.86 -47.29 -23.54
N GLN A 28 22.02 -46.39 -23.09
CA GLN A 28 21.55 -46.31 -21.73
C GLN A 28 20.62 -45.11 -21.65
N SER A 29 19.32 -45.36 -21.65
CA SER A 29 18.35 -44.34 -21.26
C SER A 29 18.78 -43.82 -19.89
N PRO A 30 19.10 -42.50 -19.76
CA PRO A 30 19.27 -41.95 -18.42
C PRO A 30 17.91 -42.14 -17.73
N THR A 31 17.89 -42.88 -16.65
CA THR A 31 16.81 -42.84 -15.69
C THR A 31 16.63 -41.38 -15.34
N VAL A 32 15.59 -40.78 -15.91
CA VAL A 32 15.12 -39.45 -15.49
C VAL A 32 14.97 -39.60 -13.98
N PRO A 33 15.72 -38.82 -13.15
CA PRO A 33 15.47 -38.84 -11.73
C PRO A 33 13.97 -38.55 -11.59
N GLU A 34 13.25 -39.44 -10.87
CA GLU A 34 11.87 -39.15 -10.50
C GLU A 34 11.89 -37.73 -9.98
N VAL A 35 11.22 -36.85 -10.73
CA VAL A 35 11.00 -35.46 -10.26
C VAL A 35 10.21 -35.68 -8.99
N GLU A 36 10.86 -35.55 -7.83
CA GLU A 36 10.15 -35.44 -6.58
C GLU A 36 9.03 -34.48 -6.84
N GLU A 37 7.79 -34.96 -6.73
CA GLU A 37 6.60 -34.16 -6.90
C GLU A 37 6.84 -32.89 -6.05
N VAL A 38 7.06 -31.76 -6.70
CA VAL A 38 7.22 -30.48 -6.00
C VAL A 38 5.89 -30.30 -5.30
N PRO A 39 5.83 -30.51 -3.97
CA PRO A 39 4.56 -30.48 -3.29
C PRO A 39 4.02 -29.08 -3.46
N ASP A 40 2.98 -28.98 -4.28
CA ASP A 40 2.12 -27.83 -4.32
C ASP A 40 2.77 -26.55 -4.83
N LEU A 41 3.22 -26.54 -6.09
CA LEU A 41 3.65 -25.34 -6.78
C LEU A 41 2.58 -24.22 -6.71
N GLU A 42 1.29 -24.61 -6.70
CA GLU A 42 0.18 -23.69 -6.52
C GLU A 42 0.16 -23.05 -5.13
N ASN A 43 0.40 -23.81 -4.09
CA ASN A 43 0.48 -23.29 -2.72
C ASN A 43 1.74 -22.44 -2.51
N LEU A 44 2.84 -22.81 -3.16
CA LEU A 44 4.04 -21.97 -3.17
C LEU A 44 3.78 -20.63 -3.87
N LEU A 45 3.14 -20.63 -5.03
CA LEU A 45 2.76 -19.41 -5.74
C LEU A 45 1.80 -18.54 -4.92
N LYS A 46 0.83 -19.14 -4.25
CA LYS A 46 -0.07 -18.43 -3.33
C LYS A 46 0.68 -17.81 -2.15
N SER A 47 1.66 -18.49 -1.59
CA SER A 47 2.48 -17.96 -0.49
C SER A 47 3.40 -16.81 -0.89
N LEU A 48 3.73 -16.69 -2.19
CA LEU A 48 4.55 -15.63 -2.75
C LEU A 48 3.75 -14.38 -3.18
N GLN A 49 2.42 -14.45 -3.14
CA GLN A 49 1.60 -13.28 -3.49
C GLN A 49 1.67 -12.21 -2.39
N PRO A 50 1.98 -10.94 -2.73
CA PRO A 50 2.09 -9.89 -1.73
C PRO A 50 0.73 -9.56 -1.12
N LYS A 51 0.69 -9.45 0.19
CA LYS A 51 -0.50 -9.04 0.94
C LYS A 51 -0.59 -7.52 0.97
N ILE A 52 -1.63 -6.99 0.38
CA ILE A 52 -1.87 -5.55 0.28
C ILE A 52 -2.94 -5.12 1.28
N ARG A 53 -2.67 -4.05 2.02
CA ARG A 53 -3.63 -3.43 2.94
C ARG A 53 -3.87 -1.98 2.55
N VAL A 54 -5.13 -1.57 2.49
CA VAL A 54 -5.54 -0.19 2.23
C VAL A 54 -6.20 0.40 3.46
N PHE A 55 -5.50 1.28 4.15
CA PHE A 55 -5.99 1.95 5.36
C PHE A 55 -6.62 3.29 5.02
N GLY A 56 -7.92 3.43 5.27
CA GLY A 56 -8.66 4.68 5.13
C GLY A 56 -8.74 5.44 6.45
N CYS A 57 -7.90 6.45 6.65
CA CYS A 57 -7.81 7.22 7.88
C CYS A 57 -8.77 8.41 7.90
N GLY A 58 -9.63 8.46 8.93
CA GLY A 58 -10.64 9.51 9.09
C GLY A 58 -11.80 9.41 8.08
N GLY A 59 -12.67 10.42 8.06
CA GLY A 59 -13.89 10.39 7.24
C GLY A 59 -13.60 10.27 5.74
N CYS A 60 -12.68 11.06 5.20
CA CYS A 60 -12.31 11.03 3.80
C CYS A 60 -11.69 9.69 3.40
N GLY A 61 -10.69 9.22 4.15
CA GLY A 61 -10.05 7.93 3.90
C GLY A 61 -11.02 6.76 3.97
N SER A 62 -11.90 6.73 4.99
CA SER A 62 -12.93 5.70 5.14
C SER A 62 -13.89 5.67 3.95
N ASN A 63 -14.31 6.84 3.43
CA ASN A 63 -15.14 6.94 2.25
C ASN A 63 -14.43 6.45 0.98
N THR A 64 -13.12 6.73 0.88
CA THR A 64 -12.30 6.24 -0.24
C THR A 64 -12.24 4.71 -0.24
N VAL A 65 -11.96 4.09 0.91
CA VAL A 65 -11.94 2.63 1.05
C VAL A 65 -13.31 2.03 0.72
N ALA A 66 -14.40 2.64 1.21
CA ALA A 66 -15.76 2.18 0.89
C ALA A 66 -16.06 2.21 -0.61
N ARG A 67 -15.55 3.21 -1.31
CA ARG A 67 -15.71 3.27 -2.76
C ARG A 67 -14.91 2.19 -3.47
N LEU A 68 -13.68 1.95 -3.04
CA LEU A 68 -12.85 0.87 -3.58
C LEU A 68 -13.48 -0.52 -3.36
N GLU A 69 -14.16 -0.72 -2.22
CA GLU A 69 -14.92 -1.93 -1.94
C GLU A 69 -16.11 -2.09 -2.88
N GLN A 70 -16.85 -1.00 -3.15
CA GLN A 70 -17.95 -1.00 -4.11
C GLN A 70 -17.49 -1.30 -5.56
N GLU A 71 -16.27 -0.94 -5.91
CA GLU A 71 -15.66 -1.23 -7.21
C GLU A 71 -15.05 -2.67 -7.27
N GLY A 72 -15.18 -3.46 -6.19
CA GLY A 72 -14.70 -4.85 -6.13
C GLY A 72 -13.19 -5.02 -5.94
N LEU A 73 -12.48 -3.99 -5.47
CA LEU A 73 -11.02 -4.08 -5.31
C LEU A 73 -10.60 -5.04 -4.20
N PHE A 74 -11.47 -5.32 -3.24
CA PHE A 74 -11.18 -6.16 -2.07
C PHE A 74 -11.81 -7.56 -2.16
N ASP A 75 -12.30 -7.95 -3.35
CA ASP A 75 -12.82 -9.30 -3.60
C ASP A 75 -11.69 -10.35 -3.62
N ASP A 76 -10.44 -9.90 -3.76
CA ASP A 76 -9.25 -10.73 -3.72
C ASP A 76 -8.80 -10.97 -2.27
N GLU A 77 -8.45 -12.22 -1.94
CA GLU A 77 -7.96 -12.63 -0.62
C GLU A 77 -6.70 -11.85 -0.17
N TYR A 78 -5.89 -11.41 -1.13
CA TYR A 78 -4.61 -10.72 -0.88
C TYR A 78 -4.74 -9.21 -0.66
N VAL A 79 -5.88 -8.62 -1.04
CA VAL A 79 -6.12 -7.18 -0.94
C VAL A 79 -7.25 -6.91 0.04
N LYS A 80 -6.98 -6.22 1.16
CA LYS A 80 -8.00 -5.89 2.17
C LYS A 80 -8.06 -4.41 2.43
N GLY A 81 -9.28 -3.89 2.47
CA GLY A 81 -9.58 -2.52 2.87
C GLY A 81 -9.94 -2.41 4.34
N MET A 82 -9.52 -1.31 4.98
CA MET A 82 -9.81 -1.04 6.38
C MET A 82 -10.16 0.43 6.60
N ALA A 83 -11.28 0.69 7.26
CA ALA A 83 -11.69 2.03 7.67
C ALA A 83 -11.26 2.30 9.13
N VAL A 84 -10.42 3.32 9.33
CA VAL A 84 -9.90 3.73 10.64
C VAL A 84 -10.45 5.11 10.99
N ASN A 85 -11.23 5.23 12.05
CA ASN A 85 -11.83 6.51 12.44
C ASN A 85 -12.03 6.62 13.97
N THR A 86 -12.09 7.86 14.47
CA THR A 86 -12.50 8.20 15.85
C THR A 86 -14.01 8.43 15.98
N ASP A 87 -14.73 8.52 14.86
CA ASP A 87 -16.17 8.75 14.80
C ASP A 87 -16.92 7.43 14.55
N ALA A 88 -17.60 6.94 15.59
CA ALA A 88 -18.34 5.69 15.54
C ALA A 88 -19.57 5.78 14.60
N GLN A 89 -20.25 6.93 14.55
CA GLN A 89 -21.42 7.10 13.69
C GLN A 89 -21.04 7.07 12.22
N HIS A 90 -19.91 7.69 11.88
CA HIS A 90 -19.36 7.64 10.53
C HIS A 90 -18.99 6.20 10.14
N LEU A 91 -18.27 5.46 11.00
CA LEU A 91 -17.88 4.07 10.74
C LEU A 91 -19.09 3.14 10.55
N LEU A 92 -20.18 3.37 11.26
CA LEU A 92 -21.41 2.59 11.08
C LEU A 92 -22.07 2.79 9.70
N ARG A 93 -21.96 4.00 9.14
CA ARG A 93 -22.57 4.36 7.85
C ARG A 93 -21.73 3.91 6.65
N VAL A 94 -20.42 3.81 6.84
CA VAL A 94 -19.49 3.43 5.78
C VAL A 94 -19.63 1.93 5.50
N ASN A 95 -19.85 1.56 4.24
CA ASN A 95 -19.91 0.16 3.83
C ASN A 95 -18.50 -0.36 3.54
N VAL A 96 -17.83 -0.87 4.57
CA VAL A 96 -16.51 -1.49 4.54
C VAL A 96 -16.57 -2.68 5.49
N GLU A 97 -15.99 -3.80 5.08
CA GLU A 97 -15.98 -5.02 5.90
C GLU A 97 -15.17 -4.81 7.20
N ASN A 98 -13.94 -4.30 7.06
CA ASN A 98 -13.03 -4.12 8.19
C ASN A 98 -13.06 -2.68 8.72
N LYS A 99 -13.42 -2.51 9.98
CA LYS A 99 -13.56 -1.21 10.64
C LYS A 99 -12.83 -1.18 11.96
N VAL A 100 -12.02 -0.15 12.16
CA VAL A 100 -11.32 0.09 13.43
C VAL A 100 -11.73 1.43 14.01
N LEU A 101 -12.40 1.40 15.16
CA LEU A 101 -12.66 2.59 15.96
C LEU A 101 -11.45 2.87 16.84
N ILE A 102 -10.76 3.97 16.60
CA ILE A 102 -9.58 4.41 17.35
C ILE A 102 -9.94 5.48 18.40
N GLY A 103 -9.12 5.52 19.48
CA GLY A 103 -9.25 6.54 20.53
C GLY A 103 -10.38 6.27 21.53
N ARG A 104 -10.05 5.55 22.59
CA ARG A 104 -11.00 5.31 23.69
C ARG A 104 -11.40 6.61 24.39
N SER A 105 -10.50 7.59 24.47
CA SER A 105 -10.74 8.91 25.04
C SER A 105 -11.77 9.72 24.27
N ALA A 106 -11.83 9.58 22.94
CA ALA A 106 -12.79 10.26 22.06
C ALA A 106 -14.21 9.72 22.19
N ARG A 107 -14.42 8.54 22.82
CA ARG A 107 -15.73 7.91 23.02
C ARG A 107 -16.61 7.85 21.74
N GLY A 108 -15.99 7.69 20.58
CA GLY A 108 -16.69 7.64 19.29
C GLY A 108 -17.24 8.99 18.79
N ARG A 109 -16.82 10.12 19.36
CA ARG A 109 -17.31 11.47 18.99
C ARG A 109 -16.45 12.18 17.94
N GLY A 110 -15.41 11.52 17.43
CA GLY A 110 -14.47 12.14 16.51
C GLY A 110 -13.40 12.98 17.24
N ALA A 111 -12.41 13.46 16.46
CA ALA A 111 -11.31 14.29 16.96
C ALA A 111 -11.61 15.81 16.97
N GLY A 112 -12.83 16.23 16.56
CA GLY A 112 -13.23 17.63 16.58
C GLY A 112 -12.42 18.58 15.70
N GLY A 113 -11.80 18.08 14.63
CA GLY A 113 -10.95 18.87 13.73
C GLY A 113 -9.52 19.12 14.25
N ASP A 114 -9.16 18.51 15.36
CA ASP A 114 -7.86 18.66 16.02
C ASP A 114 -6.94 17.45 15.66
N PRO A 115 -5.84 17.67 14.91
CA PRO A 115 -4.93 16.60 14.50
C PRO A 115 -4.22 15.94 15.68
N GLU A 116 -3.89 16.68 16.75
CA GLU A 116 -3.21 16.14 17.92
C GLU A 116 -4.09 15.12 18.65
N LYS A 117 -5.41 15.38 18.73
CA LYS A 117 -6.38 14.41 19.26
C LYS A 117 -6.51 13.19 18.36
N GLY A 118 -6.44 13.37 17.03
CA GLY A 118 -6.40 12.28 16.08
C GLY A 118 -5.17 11.40 16.23
N GLU A 119 -4.02 12.00 16.42
CA GLU A 119 -2.74 11.33 16.70
C GLU A 119 -2.81 10.55 18.01
N GLN A 120 -3.23 11.20 19.10
CA GLN A 120 -3.39 10.56 20.40
C GLN A 120 -4.33 9.35 20.31
N ALA A 121 -5.46 9.49 19.61
CA ALA A 121 -6.41 8.41 19.42
C ALA A 121 -5.79 7.20 18.70
N ALA A 122 -4.92 7.44 17.72
CA ALA A 122 -4.21 6.38 17.01
C ALA A 122 -3.19 5.69 17.94
N TYR A 123 -2.46 6.43 18.77
CA TYR A 123 -1.56 5.86 19.78
C TYR A 123 -2.30 5.04 20.84
N GLU A 124 -3.46 5.52 21.32
CA GLU A 124 -4.28 4.75 22.27
C GLU A 124 -4.73 3.39 21.70
N SER A 125 -4.82 3.29 20.39
CA SER A 125 -5.25 2.10 19.67
C SER A 125 -4.11 1.40 18.92
N GLU A 126 -2.86 1.74 19.20
CA GLU A 126 -1.66 1.24 18.53
C GLU A 126 -1.62 -0.28 18.47
N ARG A 127 -1.99 -0.96 19.56
CA ARG A 127 -1.99 -2.41 19.63
C ARG A 127 -2.93 -3.05 18.59
N VAL A 128 -4.11 -2.47 18.40
CA VAL A 128 -5.09 -2.98 17.42
C VAL A 128 -4.59 -2.68 16.01
N LEU A 129 -4.11 -1.47 15.76
CA LEU A 129 -3.57 -1.09 14.46
C LEU A 129 -2.36 -1.93 14.07
N LYS A 130 -1.49 -2.25 15.03
CA LYS A 130 -0.32 -3.09 14.80
C LYS A 130 -0.68 -4.50 14.33
N THR A 131 -1.67 -5.14 14.96
CA THR A 131 -2.14 -6.47 14.53
C THR A 131 -2.62 -6.46 13.08
N GLU A 132 -3.29 -5.38 12.65
CA GLU A 132 -3.79 -5.26 11.28
C GLU A 132 -2.69 -5.00 10.23
N VAL A 133 -1.55 -4.52 10.67
CA VAL A 133 -0.40 -4.21 9.81
C VAL A 133 0.62 -5.34 9.75
N GLU A 134 0.69 -6.21 10.77
CA GLU A 134 1.70 -7.28 10.89
C GLU A 134 1.72 -8.28 9.72
N GLU A 135 0.61 -8.43 9.00
CA GLU A 135 0.49 -9.35 7.86
C GLU A 135 0.47 -8.64 6.51
N CYS A 136 1.22 -7.55 6.36
CA CYS A 136 1.13 -6.68 5.20
C CYS A 136 2.51 -6.50 4.55
N ASP A 137 2.60 -6.79 3.25
CA ASP A 137 3.82 -6.51 2.46
C ASP A 137 3.76 -5.11 1.85
N LEU A 138 2.55 -4.62 1.51
CA LEU A 138 2.33 -3.31 0.91
C LEU A 138 1.14 -2.60 1.58
N ALA A 139 1.41 -1.49 2.24
CA ALA A 139 0.43 -0.66 2.92
C ALA A 139 0.14 0.63 2.13
N PHE A 140 -1.11 0.78 1.66
CA PHE A 140 -1.62 2.05 1.17
C PHE A 140 -2.36 2.78 2.28
N ILE A 141 -2.01 4.04 2.53
CA ILE A 141 -2.66 4.87 3.53
C ILE A 141 -3.36 6.02 2.81
N THR A 142 -4.70 6.06 2.89
CA THR A 142 -5.47 7.14 2.30
C THR A 142 -6.10 8.02 3.39
N ALA A 143 -5.95 9.34 3.25
CA ALA A 143 -6.49 10.30 4.20
C ALA A 143 -6.79 11.65 3.55
N GLY A 144 -7.83 12.33 4.05
CA GLY A 144 -8.02 13.76 3.78
C GLY A 144 -7.32 14.58 4.86
N LEU A 145 -6.33 15.35 4.45
CA LEU A 145 -5.61 16.24 5.34
C LEU A 145 -6.43 17.51 5.67
N GLY A 146 -6.14 18.13 6.81
CA GLY A 146 -6.84 19.32 7.28
C GLY A 146 -7.95 19.05 8.29
N GLY A 147 -8.40 17.79 8.44
CA GLY A 147 -9.27 17.36 9.53
C GLY A 147 -8.48 16.91 10.76
N GLY A 148 -9.17 16.42 11.79
CA GLY A 148 -8.51 15.89 13.00
C GLY A 148 -8.03 14.45 12.81
N THR A 149 -8.97 13.52 12.62
CA THR A 149 -8.66 12.08 12.61
C THR A 149 -7.73 11.67 11.47
N GLY A 150 -8.07 12.02 10.22
CA GLY A 150 -7.27 11.61 9.05
C GLY A 150 -5.86 12.18 9.11
N THR A 151 -5.73 13.46 9.44
CA THR A 151 -4.44 14.15 9.56
C THR A 151 -3.58 13.57 10.69
N GLY A 152 -4.20 13.31 11.85
CA GLY A 152 -3.49 12.85 13.04
C GLY A 152 -3.17 11.36 13.04
N SER A 153 -4.05 10.51 12.48
CA SER A 153 -3.84 9.05 12.53
C SER A 153 -3.01 8.49 11.37
N ALA A 154 -3.02 9.14 10.20
CA ALA A 154 -2.40 8.59 9.00
C ALA A 154 -0.90 8.29 9.17
N HIS A 155 -0.14 9.23 9.73
CA HIS A 155 1.30 9.03 9.94
C HIS A 155 1.60 7.99 11.04
N VAL A 156 0.71 7.81 12.00
CA VAL A 156 0.86 6.76 13.02
C VAL A 156 0.68 5.39 12.40
N VAL A 157 -0.36 5.20 11.57
CA VAL A 157 -0.57 3.96 10.80
C VAL A 157 0.60 3.71 9.87
N ALA A 158 1.08 4.75 9.16
CA ALA A 158 2.25 4.66 8.28
C ALA A 158 3.51 4.19 9.04
N ARG A 159 3.73 4.72 10.23
CA ARG A 159 4.88 4.34 11.06
C ARG A 159 4.80 2.88 11.52
N LEU A 160 3.60 2.40 11.87
CA LEU A 160 3.38 1.01 12.23
C LEU A 160 3.63 0.09 11.04
N ALA A 161 3.13 0.45 9.85
CA ALA A 161 3.37 -0.30 8.62
C ALA A 161 4.88 -0.39 8.28
N LYS A 162 5.59 0.73 8.36
CA LYS A 162 7.03 0.77 8.16
C LYS A 162 7.80 -0.06 9.21
N ALA A 163 7.35 -0.04 10.47
CA ALA A 163 7.95 -0.85 11.54
C ALA A 163 7.75 -2.36 11.36
N SER A 164 6.70 -2.76 10.64
CA SER A 164 6.43 -4.14 10.21
C SER A 164 7.08 -4.51 8.86
N GLU A 165 8.03 -3.70 8.39
CA GLU A 165 8.75 -3.86 7.13
C GLU A 165 7.88 -3.78 5.86
N ALA A 166 6.62 -3.35 5.97
CA ALA A 166 5.74 -3.14 4.84
C ALA A 166 6.17 -1.93 3.99
N LEU A 167 6.10 -2.10 2.68
CA LEU A 167 6.28 -0.99 1.74
C LEU A 167 5.13 0.00 1.91
N THR A 168 5.41 1.20 2.42
CA THR A 168 4.38 2.15 2.83
C THR A 168 4.23 3.31 1.84
N ILE A 169 3.02 3.45 1.28
CA ILE A 169 2.65 4.49 0.32
C ILE A 169 1.45 5.27 0.86
N ALA A 170 1.57 6.60 0.97
CA ALA A 170 0.46 7.45 1.37
C ALA A 170 -0.15 8.18 0.16
N VAL A 171 -1.48 8.13 0.04
CA VAL A 171 -2.27 8.86 -0.95
C VAL A 171 -3.21 9.79 -0.21
N VAL A 172 -2.94 11.10 -0.23
CA VAL A 172 -3.65 12.07 0.57
C VAL A 172 -4.25 13.19 -0.26
N SER A 173 -5.43 13.67 0.15
CA SER A 173 -6.01 14.88 -0.41
C SER A 173 -5.67 16.09 0.45
N TYR A 174 -5.30 17.19 -0.21
CA TYR A 174 -4.98 18.46 0.43
C TYR A 174 -6.20 19.39 0.39
N PRO A 175 -6.50 20.17 1.44
CA PRO A 175 -7.67 21.02 1.49
C PRO A 175 -7.58 22.18 0.48
N PHE A 176 -8.72 22.56 -0.06
CA PHE A 176 -8.84 23.71 -0.95
C PHE A 176 -8.60 25.03 -0.22
N VAL A 177 -8.20 26.06 -0.95
CA VAL A 177 -8.00 27.40 -0.39
C VAL A 177 -9.28 27.92 0.27
N SER A 178 -10.45 27.59 -0.28
CA SER A 178 -11.77 27.97 0.23
C SER A 178 -12.13 27.32 1.57
N GLU A 179 -11.48 26.22 1.96
CA GLU A 179 -11.74 25.53 3.23
C GLU A 179 -11.14 26.25 4.46
N GLY A 180 -10.30 27.24 4.22
CA GLY A 180 -9.78 28.13 5.24
C GLY A 180 -8.39 27.79 5.76
N ALA A 181 -7.79 28.77 6.45
CA ALA A 181 -6.38 28.71 6.89
C ALA A 181 -6.11 27.60 7.92
N VAL A 182 -7.06 27.35 8.83
CA VAL A 182 -6.91 26.34 9.88
C VAL A 182 -6.76 24.94 9.28
N ARG A 183 -7.59 24.58 8.29
CA ARG A 183 -7.46 23.29 7.61
C ARG A 183 -6.15 23.16 6.87
N ARG A 184 -5.69 24.23 6.22
CA ARG A 184 -4.40 24.25 5.56
C ARG A 184 -3.25 24.03 6.53
N GLN A 185 -3.25 24.72 7.67
CA GLN A 185 -2.23 24.55 8.70
C GLN A 185 -2.21 23.11 9.26
N ASN A 186 -3.37 22.55 9.54
CA ASN A 186 -3.49 21.16 9.95
C ASN A 186 -2.95 20.21 8.87
N ALA A 187 -3.22 20.49 7.60
CA ALA A 187 -2.76 19.66 6.48
C ALA A 187 -1.23 19.71 6.33
N GLU A 188 -0.62 20.89 6.46
CA GLU A 188 0.83 21.05 6.45
C GLU A 188 1.48 20.24 7.58
N TRP A 189 0.93 20.36 8.79
CA TRP A 189 1.37 19.60 9.96
C TRP A 189 1.34 18.08 9.73
N GLY A 190 0.27 17.55 9.12
CA GLY A 190 0.15 16.11 8.81
C GLY A 190 1.04 15.67 7.66
N LEU A 191 1.20 16.53 6.65
CA LEU A 191 2.01 16.26 5.48
C LEU A 191 3.51 16.12 5.83
N GLU A 192 4.02 17.00 6.70
CA GLU A 192 5.40 16.92 7.20
C GLU A 192 5.68 15.59 7.88
N ARG A 193 4.78 15.14 8.77
CA ARG A 193 4.91 13.87 9.47
C ARG A 193 4.83 12.65 8.56
N LEU A 194 3.98 12.70 7.54
CA LEU A 194 3.87 11.61 6.57
C LEU A 194 5.14 11.49 5.70
N ARG A 195 5.77 12.61 5.34
CA ARG A 195 7.03 12.61 4.56
C ARG A 195 8.18 11.91 5.27
N GLU A 196 8.24 11.97 6.58
CA GLU A 196 9.30 11.32 7.36
C GLU A 196 9.15 9.79 7.41
N VAL A 197 7.94 9.30 7.19
CA VAL A 197 7.59 7.90 7.43
C VAL A 197 7.38 7.13 6.16
N CYS A 198 6.68 7.70 5.18
CA CYS A 198 6.32 7.00 3.95
C CYS A 198 7.48 6.92 2.97
N LEU A 199 7.58 5.81 2.25
CA LEU A 199 8.52 5.65 1.14
C LEU A 199 8.10 6.53 -0.05
N SER A 200 6.79 6.61 -0.31
CA SER A 200 6.22 7.47 -1.35
C SER A 200 4.98 8.18 -0.82
N LEU A 201 4.84 9.44 -1.18
CA LEU A 201 3.72 10.28 -0.80
C LEU A 201 3.12 10.92 -2.06
N ILE A 202 1.86 10.58 -2.33
CA ILE A 202 1.08 11.15 -3.41
C ILE A 202 0.04 12.08 -2.79
N HIS A 203 0.08 13.38 -3.12
CA HIS A 203 -0.94 14.30 -2.68
C HIS A 203 -1.73 14.85 -3.87
N ILE A 204 -3.05 14.92 -3.71
CA ILE A 204 -3.96 15.48 -4.69
C ILE A 204 -4.40 16.85 -4.17
N SER A 205 -4.02 17.90 -4.91
CA SER A 205 -4.48 19.26 -4.64
C SER A 205 -5.41 19.71 -5.77
N GLU A 206 -6.29 20.67 -5.47
CA GLU A 206 -7.17 21.24 -6.48
C GLU A 206 -6.35 21.95 -7.57
N PRO A 207 -6.68 21.75 -8.87
CA PRO A 207 -6.12 22.56 -9.93
C PRO A 207 -6.60 24.02 -9.76
N THR A 208 -5.66 24.94 -9.62
CA THR A 208 -5.91 26.36 -9.36
C THR A 208 -6.58 27.10 -10.51
N ARG A 209 -6.85 26.45 -11.66
CA ARG A 209 -7.62 26.98 -12.80
C ARG A 209 -8.25 25.85 -13.61
N LEU A 210 -9.48 26.05 -14.06
CA LEU A 210 -10.15 25.28 -15.11
C LEU A 210 -9.20 25.15 -16.32
N GLY A 211 -8.63 23.96 -16.54
CA GLY A 211 -7.78 23.66 -17.68
C GLY A 211 -6.43 23.03 -17.39
N MET A 212 -6.00 22.92 -16.14
CA MET A 212 -4.78 22.18 -15.80
C MET A 212 -5.13 20.82 -15.17
N MET A 213 -4.71 19.75 -15.84
CA MET A 213 -4.74 18.42 -15.29
C MET A 213 -3.97 18.37 -13.96
N SER A 214 -4.54 17.70 -12.96
CA SER A 214 -3.90 17.44 -11.68
C SER A 214 -2.57 16.75 -11.90
N TYR A 215 -1.48 17.41 -11.59
CA TYR A 215 -0.19 16.74 -11.50
C TYR A 215 -0.12 16.03 -10.16
N ALA A 216 -0.09 14.70 -10.19
CA ALA A 216 0.38 13.95 -9.05
C ALA A 216 1.88 14.23 -8.91
N VAL A 217 2.28 14.91 -7.85
CA VAL A 217 3.71 15.14 -7.56
C VAL A 217 4.21 13.92 -6.81
N PHE A 218 5.01 13.11 -7.48
CA PHE A 218 5.77 12.05 -6.83
C PHE A 218 6.97 12.72 -6.14
N CYS A 219 7.01 12.65 -4.81
CA CYS A 219 8.23 12.89 -4.07
C CYS A 219 8.89 11.53 -3.79
N LEU A 220 9.97 11.26 -4.53
CA LEU A 220 10.92 10.20 -4.21
C LEU A 220 11.86 10.67 -3.10
#